data_ea1262256c2fa7c743326002803c0e2f
#
_entry.id   ea1262256c2fa7c743326002803c0e2f
#
_cell.length_a   1.000
_cell.length_b   1.000
_cell.length_c   1.000
_cell.angle_alpha   90.00
_cell.angle_beta   90.00
_cell.angle_gamma   90.00
#
_symmetry.space_group_name_H-M   'P 1'
#
loop_
_entity.id
_entity.type
_entity.pdbx_description
1 polymer ?
#
loop_
_entity_poly.entity_id
_entity_poly.type
_entity_poly.pdbx_seq_one_letter_code
_entity_poly.pdbx_strand_id
1 'polypeptide(L)'
;MFVFYSIHYPRPEQEELGVQQMRQLDELMKKQPGILFVSDIFKDPEKGTLMGFTFWESQEAFQASWPTLVKEVPPNEWEVKPPEAFLLNAAG
;
A
#
# COMPACT_ATOMS: atom_id res chain seq x y z
N MET A 1 -17.22 4.95 -0.12
CA MET A 1 -15.93 4.49 -0.64
C MET A 1 -14.81 4.89 0.31
N PHE A 2 -13.87 3.99 0.51
CA PHE A 2 -12.74 4.18 1.41
C PHE A 2 -11.45 4.08 0.61
N VAL A 3 -10.45 4.91 0.93
CA VAL A 3 -9.16 4.94 0.25
C VAL A 3 -8.05 4.66 1.25
N PHE A 4 -7.19 3.71 0.91
CA PHE A 4 -5.92 3.48 1.61
C PHE A 4 -4.80 3.94 0.67
N TYR A 5 -4.07 4.95 1.11
CA TYR A 5 -2.99 5.57 0.35
C TYR A 5 -1.71 5.47 1.17
N SER A 6 -0.61 5.05 0.56
CA SER A 6 0.66 4.91 1.27
C SER A 6 1.81 5.56 0.51
N ILE A 7 2.76 6.10 1.29
CA ILE A 7 4.02 6.64 0.79
C ILE A 7 5.14 5.88 1.49
N HIS A 8 6.05 5.31 0.70
CA HIS A 8 7.18 4.53 1.18
C HIS A 8 8.49 5.23 0.88
N TYR A 9 9.49 4.99 1.73
CA TYR A 9 10.79 5.67 1.70
C TYR A 9 11.92 4.67 1.51
N PRO A 10 12.10 4.12 0.30
CA PRO A 10 13.09 3.07 0.07
C PRO A 10 14.53 3.59 0.20
N ARG A 11 15.41 2.73 0.71
CA ARG A 11 16.84 2.93 0.56
C ARG A 11 17.15 2.85 -0.93
N PRO A 12 17.98 3.76 -1.49
CA PRO A 12 18.21 3.78 -2.94
C PRO A 12 18.66 2.44 -3.51
N GLU A 13 19.53 1.72 -2.79
CA GLU A 13 20.06 0.43 -3.21
C GLU A 13 19.05 -0.71 -3.07
N GLN A 14 17.92 -0.48 -2.41
CA GLN A 14 16.89 -1.48 -2.17
C GLN A 14 15.53 -1.12 -2.78
N GLU A 15 15.49 -0.13 -3.65
CA GLU A 15 14.25 0.33 -4.27
C GLU A 15 13.53 -0.81 -5.01
N GLU A 16 14.28 -1.63 -5.74
CA GLU A 16 13.70 -2.74 -6.49
C GLU A 16 13.04 -3.76 -5.57
N LEU A 17 13.67 -4.06 -4.44
CA LEU A 17 13.08 -4.94 -3.44
C LEU A 17 11.77 -4.33 -2.89
N GLY A 18 11.77 -3.02 -2.64
CA GLY A 18 10.59 -2.32 -2.18
C GLY A 18 9.43 -2.42 -3.17
N VAL A 19 9.70 -2.21 -4.45
CA VAL A 19 8.69 -2.34 -5.50
C VAL A 19 8.13 -3.76 -5.54
N GLN A 20 8.99 -4.77 -5.45
CA GLN A 20 8.56 -6.17 -5.45
C GLN A 20 7.63 -6.48 -4.26
N GLN A 21 7.97 -5.99 -3.07
CA GLN A 21 7.15 -6.23 -1.89
C GLN A 21 5.82 -5.49 -1.95
N MET A 22 5.81 -4.26 -2.47
CA MET A 22 4.58 -3.52 -2.69
C MET A 22 3.67 -4.25 -3.69
N ARG A 23 4.23 -4.80 -4.77
CA ARG A 23 3.46 -5.58 -5.74
C ARG A 23 2.88 -6.85 -5.13
N GLN A 24 3.64 -7.51 -4.26
CA GLN A 24 3.16 -8.69 -3.55
C GLN A 24 1.93 -8.35 -2.69
N LEU A 25 1.98 -7.25 -1.97
CA LEU A 25 0.84 -6.78 -1.19
C LEU A 25 -0.34 -6.41 -2.09
N ASP A 26 -0.08 -5.74 -3.21
CA ASP A 26 -1.12 -5.37 -4.17
C ASP A 26 -1.86 -6.62 -4.71
N GLU A 27 -1.14 -7.67 -5.02
CA GLU A 27 -1.75 -8.92 -5.49
C GLU A 27 -2.63 -9.56 -4.41
N LEU A 28 -2.24 -9.47 -3.14
CA LEU A 28 -3.08 -9.92 -2.03
C LEU A 28 -4.33 -9.05 -1.88
N MET A 29 -4.18 -7.73 -2.01
CA MET A 29 -5.32 -6.80 -1.92
C MET A 29 -6.35 -7.04 -3.01
N LYS A 30 -5.92 -7.37 -4.23
CA LYS A 30 -6.82 -7.67 -5.35
C LYS A 30 -7.75 -8.84 -5.06
N LYS A 31 -7.40 -9.70 -4.12
CA LYS A 31 -8.18 -10.90 -3.76
C LYS A 31 -9.12 -10.67 -2.58
N GLN A 32 -9.09 -9.50 -1.95
CA GLN A 32 -9.85 -9.26 -0.73
C GLN A 32 -11.30 -8.85 -1.05
N PRO A 33 -12.27 -9.30 -0.22
CA PRO A 33 -13.66 -8.84 -0.37
C PRO A 33 -13.75 -7.33 -0.19
N GLY A 34 -14.49 -6.68 -1.08
CA GLY A 34 -14.71 -5.24 -0.99
C GLY A 34 -13.66 -4.37 -1.66
N ILE A 35 -12.62 -4.96 -2.25
CA ILE A 35 -11.65 -4.21 -3.03
C ILE A 35 -12.29 -3.73 -4.35
N LEU A 36 -12.08 -2.46 -4.68
CA LEU A 36 -12.60 -1.86 -5.90
C LEU A 36 -11.51 -1.57 -6.92
N PHE A 37 -10.33 -1.15 -6.44
CA PHE A 37 -9.25 -0.75 -7.32
C PHE A 37 -7.92 -0.80 -6.60
N VAL A 38 -6.88 -1.25 -7.30
CA VAL A 38 -5.49 -1.23 -6.82
C VAL A 38 -4.68 -0.48 -7.87
N SER A 39 -4.03 0.61 -7.46
CA SER A 39 -3.23 1.44 -8.37
C SER A 39 -1.91 0.78 -8.74
N ASP A 40 -1.29 1.29 -9.78
CA ASP A 40 0.12 1.02 -10.04
C ASP A 40 0.97 1.63 -8.91
N ILE A 41 2.23 1.21 -8.85
CA ILE A 41 3.21 1.79 -7.94
C ILE A 41 3.87 2.95 -8.67
N PHE A 42 3.81 4.14 -8.06
CA PHE A 42 4.37 5.36 -8.64
C PHE A 42 5.63 5.77 -7.89
N LYS A 43 6.57 6.35 -8.59
CA LYS A 43 7.80 6.86 -8.02
C LYS A 43 7.87 8.37 -8.20
N ASP A 44 8.20 9.08 -7.11
CA ASP A 44 8.57 10.50 -7.19
C ASP A 44 10.06 10.56 -7.55
N PRO A 45 10.43 11.01 -8.76
CA PRO A 45 11.83 11.00 -9.20
C PRO A 45 12.72 11.99 -8.43
N GLU A 46 12.13 13.01 -7.83
CA GLU A 46 12.90 13.99 -7.06
C GLU A 46 13.20 13.50 -5.66
N LYS A 47 12.19 12.91 -5.00
CA LYS A 47 12.28 12.47 -3.61
C LYS A 47 12.70 11.01 -3.46
N GLY A 48 12.56 10.22 -4.52
CA GLY A 48 12.83 8.80 -4.47
C GLY A 48 11.79 7.99 -3.69
N THR A 49 10.63 8.59 -3.43
CA THR A 49 9.55 7.90 -2.71
C THR A 49 8.72 7.03 -3.65
N LEU A 50 8.14 5.97 -3.10
CA LEU A 50 7.22 5.10 -3.81
C LEU A 50 5.82 5.28 -3.23
N MET A 51 4.81 5.28 -4.09
CA MET A 51 3.44 5.57 -3.68
C MET A 51 2.48 4.61 -4.34
N GLY A 52 1.38 4.32 -3.64
CA GLY A 52 0.28 3.54 -4.17
C GLY A 52 -0.99 3.83 -3.40
N PHE A 53 -2.13 3.52 -4.03
CA PHE A 53 -3.43 3.69 -3.37
C PHE A 53 -4.37 2.59 -3.80
N THR A 54 -5.35 2.31 -2.93
CA THR A 54 -6.40 1.32 -3.19
C THR A 54 -7.74 1.90 -2.79
N PHE A 55 -8.78 1.53 -3.55
CA PHE A 55 -10.16 1.90 -3.26
C PHE A 55 -10.92 0.69 -2.74
N TRP A 56 -11.70 0.89 -1.70
CA TRP A 56 -12.49 -0.14 -1.03
C TRP A 56 -13.95 0.29 -0.94
N GLU A 57 -14.86 -0.67 -0.92
CA GLU A 57 -16.29 -0.37 -0.76
C GLU A 57 -16.57 0.39 0.52
N SER A 58 -15.86 0.03 1.61
CA SER A 58 -16.06 0.63 2.92
C SER A 58 -14.80 0.49 3.77
N GLN A 59 -14.72 1.30 4.82
CA GLN A 59 -13.66 1.17 5.82
C GLN A 59 -13.70 -0.20 6.49
N GLU A 60 -14.89 -0.72 6.74
CA GLU A 60 -15.07 -2.03 7.37
C GLU A 60 -14.48 -3.15 6.51
N ALA A 61 -14.65 -3.08 5.20
CA ALA A 61 -14.08 -4.06 4.28
C ALA A 61 -12.55 -4.05 4.36
N PHE A 62 -11.95 -2.86 4.36
CA PHE A 62 -10.49 -2.70 4.52
C PHE A 62 -10.03 -3.26 5.87
N GLN A 63 -10.69 -2.88 6.95
CA GLN A 63 -10.32 -3.33 8.30
C GLN A 63 -10.43 -4.84 8.46
N ALA A 64 -11.44 -5.45 7.85
CA ALA A 64 -11.61 -6.90 7.88
C ALA A 64 -10.49 -7.64 7.14
N SER A 65 -9.91 -7.02 6.12
CA SER A 65 -8.82 -7.61 5.32
C SER A 65 -7.43 -7.36 5.92
N TRP A 66 -7.28 -6.32 6.74
CA TRP A 66 -5.97 -5.87 7.23
C TRP A 66 -5.17 -6.96 7.96
N PRO A 67 -5.77 -7.76 8.89
CA PRO A 67 -5.00 -8.83 9.55
C PRO A 67 -4.39 -9.84 8.58
N THR A 68 -5.11 -10.20 7.52
CA THR A 68 -4.58 -11.09 6.48
C THR A 68 -3.44 -10.45 5.72
N LEU A 69 -3.58 -9.17 5.37
CA LEU A 69 -2.57 -8.44 4.61
C LEU A 69 -1.26 -8.31 5.38
N VAL A 70 -1.31 -7.89 6.66
CA VAL A 70 -0.09 -7.72 7.45
C VAL A 70 0.59 -9.03 7.77
N LYS A 71 -0.16 -10.14 7.87
CA LYS A 71 0.40 -11.45 8.16
C LYS A 71 1.27 -11.96 7.01
N GLU A 72 0.90 -11.63 5.77
CA GLU A 72 1.58 -12.11 4.58
C GLU A 72 2.71 -11.19 4.11
N VAL A 73 2.84 -10.00 4.70
CA VAL A 73 3.84 -9.00 4.28
C VAL A 73 5.07 -9.09 5.18
N PRO A 74 6.27 -9.29 4.61
CA PRO A 74 7.49 -9.29 5.39
C PRO A 74 7.80 -7.88 5.94
N PRO A 75 8.64 -7.77 6.99
CA PRO A 75 9.04 -6.47 7.53
C PRO A 75 9.67 -5.57 6.46
N ASN A 76 9.38 -4.27 6.54
CA ASN A 76 9.87 -3.28 5.60
C ASN A 76 11.31 -2.84 5.91
N GLU A 77 12.25 -3.78 5.85
CA GLU A 77 13.66 -3.49 6.14
C GLU A 77 14.34 -2.68 5.04
N TRP A 78 13.70 -2.56 3.89
CA TRP A 78 14.19 -1.79 2.75
C TRP A 78 13.89 -0.29 2.87
N GLU A 79 13.19 0.15 3.90
CA GLU A 79 12.83 1.56 4.09
C GLU A 79 13.77 2.26 5.08
N VAL A 80 14.04 3.56 4.83
CA VAL A 80 14.86 4.38 5.73
C VAL A 80 14.07 4.84 6.94
N LYS A 81 12.74 4.86 6.85
CA LYS A 81 11.84 5.23 7.94
C LYS A 81 10.48 4.58 7.70
N PRO A 82 9.61 4.51 8.72
CA PRO A 82 8.28 3.91 8.55
C PRO A 82 7.48 4.59 7.45
N PRO A 83 6.69 3.84 6.67
CA PRO A 83 5.84 4.42 5.64
C PRO A 83 4.75 5.29 6.24
N GLU A 84 4.29 6.26 5.47
CA GLU A 84 3.11 7.03 5.81
C GLU A 84 1.88 6.36 5.19
N ALA A 85 0.84 6.22 5.99
CA ALA A 85 -0.42 5.65 5.53
C ALA A 85 -1.56 6.63 5.81
N PHE A 86 -2.42 6.79 4.82
CA PHE A 86 -3.59 7.67 4.90
C PHE A 86 -4.84 6.84 4.70
N LEU A 87 -5.75 6.95 5.66
CA LEU A 87 -7.02 6.23 5.67
C LEU A 87 -8.13 7.26 5.48
N LEU A 88 -8.73 7.30 4.29
CA LEU A 88 -9.61 8.37 3.88
C LEU A 88 -10.99 7.84 3.49
N ASN A 89 -12.04 8.46 4.00
CA ASN A 89 -13.39 8.19 3.56
C ASN A 89 -13.83 9.24 2.55
N ALA A 90 -14.60 8.82 1.54
CA ALA A 90 -15.17 9.76 0.61
C ALA A 90 -16.09 10.74 1.36
N ALA A 91 -15.96 12.03 1.09
CA ALA A 91 -16.78 13.06 1.68
C ALA A 91 -18.06 13.24 0.85
N GLY A 92 -19.20 13.11 1.48
CA GLY A 92 -20.48 13.27 0.81
C GLY A 92 -21.05 11.96 0.29
#